data_218500dd3d6e2471b0c116cc0c39e5cd
#
_entry.id   218500dd3d6e2471b0c116cc0c39e5cd
#
_cell.length_a   1.000
_cell.length_b   1.000
_cell.length_c   1.000
_cell.angle_alpha   90.00
_cell.angle_beta   90.00
_cell.angle_gamma   90.00
#
_symmetry.space_group_name_H-M   'P 1'
#
loop_
_entity.id
_entity.type
_entity.pdbx_description
1 polymer ?
#
loop_
_entity_poly.entity_id
_entity_poly.type
_entity_poly.pdbx_seq_one_letter_code
_entity_poly.pdbx_strand_id
1 'polypeptide(L)'
;MAPDLKQYPAYQSSRPYTRWWWLHGPFRQQDIVYQLDWLNANGFGGVELAWLDPTWQTRPDAPPRPEWLGEEWSALLGFTKRYADEIGLGCDFTLGSCWPFGGSRVRPEDAAQTLDGASPQRLYGSWESGPRPVLNHLSADALRRYADALAPAFAPGLAGTPSALFCDSGELDAGRLWSPELWDAFEARYGYRLEGRIELARTQPHMRYEYRRMVGATMQQAFFETFADICHQLGAFARVQAHGTPTDLLSAYASADVPETESLLFPPPFSRIAASAAALAGKDLVSAEAFSCIYGIVGLGDLRAARYWRREQPADLKLLADALLAHGVNQFVWHGMPFNPPGGKNEFYTSVHVGPDAAFASELPAFNEYLETVCGMMRRGRPYANLAVYLPNEDMLLRDRVPDDQRTPGAMFEWEMRQVAPPPETAGYHPLWISEPFLREGIGVDGDLVVGNVRFSALYLNVEWLASGALEQVARLAAEGVRIVLVREPKLPGMRRNAQYAGWLAALAAAPNVRASLAAFDVQPLMQGASVPPYWAREGQGELLLFLANPLAAQVRYPMLYGQSLSESAIDCPVTITYGGVSHEVALRFEPYRSIMLRVTRDGQATVLDLDYVPPPPVPDEQTSSEQKRG
;
A
#
# COMPACT_ATOMS: atom_id res chain seq x y z
N MET A 1 2.92 24.54 -6.86
CA MET A 1 1.89 23.91 -7.72
C MET A 1 2.34 22.47 -7.89
N ALA A 2 1.46 21.51 -7.63
CA ALA A 2 1.80 20.09 -7.81
C ALA A 2 2.30 19.85 -9.25
N PRO A 3 3.37 19.06 -9.44
CA PRO A 3 3.82 18.70 -10.79
C PRO A 3 2.76 17.83 -11.49
N ASP A 4 2.74 17.87 -12.83
CA ASP A 4 1.83 17.02 -13.61
C ASP A 4 2.33 15.56 -13.60
N LEU A 5 1.56 14.66 -12.99
CA LEU A 5 1.91 13.25 -12.88
C LEU A 5 2.18 12.58 -14.23
N LYS A 6 1.62 13.11 -15.32
CA LYS A 6 1.91 12.62 -16.68
C LYS A 6 3.37 12.83 -17.11
N GLN A 7 4.10 13.72 -16.45
CA GLN A 7 5.54 13.94 -16.68
C GLN A 7 6.41 12.98 -15.86
N TYR A 8 5.83 12.24 -14.94
CA TYR A 8 6.56 11.29 -14.12
C TYR A 8 6.99 10.06 -14.94
N PRO A 9 8.29 9.71 -14.98
CA PRO A 9 8.78 8.61 -15.79
C PRO A 9 8.10 7.27 -15.53
N ALA A 10 7.78 6.95 -14.27
CA ALA A 10 7.06 5.74 -13.93
C ALA A 10 5.62 5.73 -14.48
N TYR A 11 4.99 6.90 -14.63
CA TYR A 11 3.68 7.00 -15.28
C TYR A 11 3.78 6.72 -16.79
N GLN A 12 4.82 7.21 -17.44
CA GLN A 12 4.99 7.11 -18.89
C GLN A 12 5.36 5.71 -19.35
N SER A 13 6.31 5.05 -18.67
CA SER A 13 6.85 3.78 -19.15
C SER A 13 6.11 2.54 -18.65
N SER A 14 5.41 2.60 -17.51
CA SER A 14 4.83 1.44 -16.80
C SER A 14 5.84 0.35 -16.39
N ARG A 15 7.12 0.51 -16.69
CA ARG A 15 8.19 -0.41 -16.31
C ARG A 15 8.39 -0.40 -14.81
N PRO A 16 8.70 -1.55 -14.16
CA PRO A 16 8.93 -1.60 -12.73
C PRO A 16 10.17 -0.80 -12.33
N TYR A 17 10.15 -0.27 -11.12
CA TYR A 17 11.32 0.34 -10.46
C TYR A 17 11.97 -0.67 -9.54
N THR A 18 13.17 -0.34 -9.04
CA THR A 18 13.79 -1.03 -7.91
C THR A 18 14.26 -0.04 -6.86
N ARG A 19 14.05 -0.36 -5.58
CA ARG A 19 14.71 0.33 -4.49
C ARG A 19 16.19 -0.02 -4.54
N TRP A 20 17.05 1.00 -4.52
CA TRP A 20 18.48 0.88 -4.70
C TRP A 20 19.20 1.29 -3.43
N TRP A 21 19.64 0.29 -2.68
CA TRP A 21 20.21 0.46 -1.35
C TRP A 21 21.66 0.90 -1.38
N TRP A 22 21.90 2.14 -1.04
CA TRP A 22 23.25 2.68 -0.91
C TRP A 22 23.77 2.48 0.53
N LEU A 23 24.20 1.25 0.84
CA LEU A 23 24.64 0.84 2.17
C LEU A 23 26.14 1.10 2.40
N HIS A 24 26.98 0.64 1.48
CA HIS A 24 28.42 0.68 1.57
C HIS A 24 29.05 1.21 0.28
N GLY A 25 30.08 2.09 0.43
CA GLY A 25 30.86 2.62 -0.69
C GLY A 25 32.03 1.73 -1.10
N PRO A 26 32.94 2.23 -1.96
CA PRO A 26 32.89 3.57 -2.55
C PRO A 26 31.83 3.67 -3.63
N PHE A 27 31.13 4.81 -3.70
CA PHE A 27 30.11 5.09 -4.73
C PHE A 27 30.78 5.83 -5.91
N ARG A 28 31.50 5.08 -6.76
CA ARG A 28 32.17 5.67 -7.92
C ARG A 28 31.18 5.88 -9.07
N GLN A 29 31.35 6.94 -9.83
CA GLN A 29 30.48 7.23 -10.99
C GLN A 29 30.43 6.05 -11.97
N GLN A 30 31.55 5.40 -12.26
CA GLN A 30 31.59 4.21 -13.12
C GLN A 30 30.77 3.03 -12.59
N ASP A 31 30.69 2.86 -11.27
CA ASP A 31 29.91 1.78 -10.65
C ASP A 31 28.40 2.12 -10.66
N ILE A 32 28.06 3.40 -10.54
CA ILE A 32 26.70 3.92 -10.75
C ILE A 32 26.24 3.66 -12.19
N VAL A 33 27.07 4.05 -13.17
CA VAL A 33 26.82 3.81 -14.61
C VAL A 33 26.59 2.33 -14.86
N TYR A 34 27.50 1.46 -14.39
CA TYR A 34 27.38 0.01 -14.57
C TYR A 34 26.04 -0.55 -14.06
N GLN A 35 25.59 -0.10 -12.89
CA GLN A 35 24.34 -0.64 -12.32
C GLN A 35 23.09 -0.07 -13.02
N LEU A 36 23.09 1.20 -13.38
CA LEU A 36 21.97 1.79 -14.12
C LEU A 36 21.86 1.21 -15.54
N ASP A 37 22.97 0.98 -16.22
CA ASP A 37 22.98 0.30 -17.53
C ASP A 37 22.44 -1.15 -17.41
N TRP A 38 22.87 -1.87 -16.38
CA TRP A 38 22.38 -3.23 -16.13
C TRP A 38 20.87 -3.23 -15.87
N LEU A 39 20.36 -2.32 -15.03
CA LEU A 39 18.93 -2.19 -14.76
C LEU A 39 18.14 -1.89 -16.02
N ASN A 40 18.59 -0.92 -16.83
CA ASN A 40 17.94 -0.57 -18.08
C ASN A 40 17.89 -1.77 -19.06
N ALA A 41 19.00 -2.50 -19.19
CA ALA A 41 19.08 -3.70 -20.04
C ALA A 41 18.18 -4.85 -19.54
N ASN A 42 17.82 -4.86 -18.24
CA ASN A 42 16.96 -5.88 -17.64
C ASN A 42 15.49 -5.42 -17.45
N GLY A 43 15.06 -4.38 -18.18
CA GLY A 43 13.65 -4.00 -18.25
C GLY A 43 13.16 -3.14 -17.09
N PHE A 44 14.05 -2.58 -16.25
CA PHE A 44 13.64 -1.60 -15.25
C PHE A 44 13.38 -0.24 -15.87
N GLY A 45 12.39 0.47 -15.34
CA GLY A 45 12.03 1.84 -15.76
C GLY A 45 12.67 2.93 -14.90
N GLY A 46 13.25 2.55 -13.75
CA GLY A 46 13.89 3.50 -12.84
C GLY A 46 14.36 2.88 -11.54
N VAL A 47 14.92 3.73 -10.72
CA VAL A 47 15.41 3.42 -9.38
C VAL A 47 14.77 4.33 -8.33
N GLU A 48 14.70 3.84 -7.10
CA GLU A 48 14.52 4.66 -5.91
C GLU A 48 15.79 4.55 -5.07
N LEU A 49 16.57 5.61 -5.03
CA LEU A 49 17.79 5.67 -4.26
C LEU A 49 17.47 5.78 -2.77
N ALA A 50 17.83 4.76 -2.00
CA ALA A 50 17.66 4.70 -0.56
C ALA A 50 19.01 4.71 0.16
N TRP A 51 19.23 5.73 1.00
CA TRP A 51 20.41 5.89 1.82
C TRP A 51 20.09 5.60 3.27
N LEU A 52 20.90 4.75 3.92
CA LEU A 52 20.77 4.47 5.36
C LEU A 52 21.91 5.13 6.13
N ASP A 53 21.56 6.00 7.08
CA ASP A 53 22.51 6.74 7.90
C ASP A 53 22.14 6.76 9.39
N PRO A 54 23.05 6.33 10.27
CA PRO A 54 24.21 5.52 9.98
C PRO A 54 23.81 4.14 9.46
N THR A 55 24.68 3.50 8.67
CA THR A 55 24.38 2.13 8.23
C THR A 55 24.49 1.17 9.42
N TRP A 56 23.57 0.24 9.55
CA TRP A 56 23.64 -0.78 10.61
C TRP A 56 24.53 -1.98 10.24
N GLN A 57 24.73 -2.19 8.95
CA GLN A 57 25.57 -3.27 8.44
C GLN A 57 27.02 -2.77 8.35
N THR A 58 27.64 -2.44 9.50
CA THR A 58 29.04 -2.03 9.51
C THR A 58 29.94 -3.23 9.26
N ARG A 59 30.65 -3.19 8.15
CA ARG A 59 31.76 -4.12 7.88
C ARG A 59 33.07 -3.44 8.28
N PRO A 60 33.93 -4.09 9.08
CA PRO A 60 35.23 -3.49 9.50
C PRO A 60 36.13 -3.13 8.31
N ASP A 61 35.97 -3.81 7.18
CA ASP A 61 36.70 -3.64 5.94
C ASP A 61 35.94 -2.81 4.89
N ALA A 62 34.78 -2.23 5.24
CA ALA A 62 33.99 -1.42 4.31
C ALA A 62 34.77 -0.16 3.92
N PRO A 63 34.82 0.19 2.63
CA PRO A 63 35.43 1.43 2.19
C PRO A 63 34.65 2.64 2.74
N PRO A 64 35.36 3.80 2.91
CA PRO A 64 34.69 5.00 3.42
C PRO A 64 33.53 5.42 2.54
N ARG A 65 32.47 5.92 3.19
CA ARG A 65 31.29 6.49 2.57
C ARG A 65 31.40 8.01 2.58
N PRO A 66 30.81 8.73 1.61
CA PRO A 66 30.62 10.17 1.74
C PRO A 66 29.71 10.47 2.96
N GLU A 67 29.94 11.63 3.57
CA GLU A 67 29.06 12.10 4.63
C GLU A 67 27.64 12.31 4.07
N TRP A 68 26.64 11.77 4.77
CA TRP A 68 25.24 11.97 4.38
C TRP A 68 24.87 13.46 4.37
N LEU A 69 24.25 13.92 3.29
CA LEU A 69 23.93 15.32 3.02
C LEU A 69 25.14 16.24 2.81
N GLY A 70 26.36 15.69 2.75
CA GLY A 70 27.57 16.44 2.42
C GLY A 70 27.68 16.74 0.92
N GLU A 71 28.66 17.57 0.53
CA GLU A 71 28.86 18.00 -0.86
C GLU A 71 29.11 16.82 -1.83
N GLU A 72 29.93 15.85 -1.41
CA GLU A 72 30.22 14.66 -2.20
C GLU A 72 28.95 13.80 -2.42
N TRP A 73 28.17 13.58 -1.36
CA TRP A 73 26.92 12.85 -1.44
C TRP A 73 25.94 13.55 -2.39
N SER A 74 25.77 14.85 -2.23
CA SER A 74 24.88 15.67 -3.08
C SER A 74 25.32 15.65 -4.56
N ALA A 75 26.64 15.71 -4.80
CA ALA A 75 27.19 15.61 -6.17
C ALA A 75 26.92 14.24 -6.80
N LEU A 76 27.01 13.16 -6.01
CA LEU A 76 26.66 11.80 -6.48
C LEU A 76 25.19 11.67 -6.82
N LEU A 77 24.26 12.24 -6.02
CA LEU A 77 22.85 12.29 -6.37
C LEU A 77 22.62 12.99 -7.70
N GLY A 78 23.20 14.18 -7.88
CA GLY A 78 23.07 14.93 -9.11
C GLY A 78 23.67 14.21 -10.32
N PHE A 79 24.79 13.50 -10.14
CA PHE A 79 25.36 12.66 -11.21
C PHE A 79 24.42 11.51 -11.56
N THR A 80 23.94 10.77 -10.55
CA THR A 80 23.02 9.64 -10.72
C THR A 80 21.76 10.06 -11.47
N LYS A 81 21.16 11.18 -11.06
CA LYS A 81 19.96 11.72 -11.71
C LYS A 81 20.19 12.06 -13.17
N ARG A 82 21.26 12.80 -13.47
CA ARG A 82 21.56 13.18 -14.87
C ARG A 82 21.81 11.97 -15.74
N TYR A 83 22.57 10.99 -15.24
CA TYR A 83 22.83 9.79 -16.03
C TYR A 83 21.57 8.93 -16.22
N ALA A 84 20.74 8.79 -15.19
CA ALA A 84 19.45 8.13 -15.33
C ALA A 84 18.57 8.80 -16.40
N ASP A 85 18.46 10.14 -16.38
CA ASP A 85 17.71 10.90 -17.38
C ASP A 85 18.30 10.72 -18.80
N GLU A 86 19.62 10.68 -18.94
CA GLU A 86 20.31 10.46 -20.23
C GLU A 86 19.94 9.12 -20.86
N ILE A 87 19.83 8.06 -20.06
CA ILE A 87 19.49 6.71 -20.55
C ILE A 87 17.99 6.38 -20.48
N GLY A 88 17.14 7.36 -20.11
CA GLY A 88 15.68 7.23 -20.06
C GLY A 88 15.13 6.47 -18.84
N LEU A 89 15.89 6.40 -17.75
CA LEU A 89 15.44 5.86 -16.47
C LEU A 89 14.88 6.96 -15.56
N GLY A 90 13.83 6.64 -14.81
CA GLY A 90 13.40 7.45 -13.67
C GLY A 90 14.37 7.31 -12.51
N CYS A 91 14.45 8.35 -11.68
CA CYS A 91 15.28 8.33 -10.47
C CYS A 91 14.54 9.01 -9.33
N ASP A 92 14.01 8.21 -8.42
CA ASP A 92 13.33 8.64 -7.22
C ASP A 92 14.28 8.58 -6.02
N PHE A 93 13.86 9.19 -4.91
CA PHE A 93 14.66 9.24 -3.70
C PHE A 93 13.80 8.98 -2.47
N THR A 94 14.30 8.16 -1.54
CA THR A 94 13.75 8.11 -0.19
C THR A 94 14.09 9.43 0.51
N LEU A 95 13.08 10.18 0.98
CA LEU A 95 13.32 11.38 1.77
C LEU A 95 13.64 10.99 3.21
N GLY A 96 14.84 11.31 3.67
CA GLY A 96 15.36 10.84 4.94
C GLY A 96 16.28 9.63 4.79
N SER A 97 16.46 8.86 5.84
CA SER A 97 17.42 7.74 5.84
C SER A 97 16.96 6.51 6.60
N CYS A 98 15.78 6.48 7.15
CA CYS A 98 15.25 5.35 7.93
C CYS A 98 13.74 5.36 8.07
N TRP A 99 13.23 4.25 8.62
CA TRP A 99 11.87 4.04 9.07
C TRP A 99 11.87 3.53 10.54
N PRO A 100 10.95 3.93 11.40
CA PRO A 100 10.00 5.04 11.19
C PRO A 100 10.71 6.33 10.76
N PHE A 101 10.00 7.21 10.03
CA PHE A 101 10.57 8.42 9.45
C PHE A 101 11.30 9.30 10.49
N GLY A 102 12.58 9.60 10.23
CA GLY A 102 13.43 10.33 11.17
C GLY A 102 14.90 10.23 10.83
N GLY A 103 15.74 10.00 11.85
CA GLY A 103 17.18 9.81 11.68
C GLY A 103 18.05 10.82 12.41
N SER A 104 19.35 10.82 12.09
CA SER A 104 20.39 11.59 12.79
C SER A 104 20.20 13.13 12.69
N ARG A 105 19.41 13.60 11.72
CA ARG A 105 19.15 15.03 11.49
C ARG A 105 17.89 15.56 12.19
N VAL A 106 17.14 14.70 12.88
CA VAL A 106 16.03 15.14 13.71
C VAL A 106 16.56 15.89 14.93
N ARG A 107 16.16 17.14 15.11
CA ARG A 107 16.53 17.94 16.28
C ARG A 107 15.87 17.39 17.53
N PRO A 108 16.47 17.55 18.70
CA PRO A 108 15.90 17.05 19.96
C PRO A 108 14.47 17.51 20.26
N GLU A 109 14.14 18.75 19.89
CA GLU A 109 12.82 19.35 20.06
C GLU A 109 11.78 18.86 19.03
N ASP A 110 12.26 18.33 17.90
CA ASP A 110 11.42 17.82 16.81
C ASP A 110 11.23 16.28 16.87
N ALA A 111 11.83 15.63 17.88
CA ALA A 111 11.68 14.20 18.07
C ALA A 111 10.29 13.83 18.61
N ALA A 112 9.74 12.73 18.10
CA ALA A 112 8.52 12.15 18.63
C ALA A 112 8.67 11.80 20.11
N GLN A 113 7.59 11.92 20.85
CA GLN A 113 7.57 11.57 22.26
C GLN A 113 6.45 10.56 22.53
N THR A 114 6.72 9.67 23.47
CA THR A 114 5.75 8.74 24.02
C THR A 114 5.57 9.03 25.50
N LEU A 115 4.37 8.78 26.00
CA LEU A 115 4.08 8.89 27.42
C LEU A 115 4.25 7.51 28.07
N ASP A 116 5.24 7.39 28.98
CA ASP A 116 5.36 6.23 29.85
C ASP A 116 5.10 6.68 31.29
N GLY A 117 3.95 6.25 31.81
CA GLY A 117 3.41 6.80 33.06
C GLY A 117 3.06 8.28 32.95
N ALA A 118 3.68 9.13 33.79
CA ALA A 118 3.44 10.58 33.81
C ALA A 118 4.50 11.41 33.09
N SER A 119 5.57 10.79 32.59
CA SER A 119 6.71 11.50 32.02
C SER A 119 6.88 11.25 30.54
N PRO A 120 6.93 12.31 29.70
CA PRO A 120 7.24 12.15 28.27
C PRO A 120 8.64 11.63 28.06
N GLN A 121 8.82 10.70 27.15
CA GLN A 121 10.08 10.15 26.72
C GLN A 121 10.23 10.25 25.20
N ARG A 122 11.45 10.54 24.71
CA ARG A 122 11.70 10.55 23.28
C ARG A 122 11.59 9.16 22.69
N LEU A 123 10.94 9.07 21.56
CA LEU A 123 10.86 7.83 20.78
C LEU A 123 12.12 7.67 19.92
N TYR A 124 12.72 6.51 20.00
CA TYR A 124 13.87 6.13 19.20
C TYR A 124 13.53 4.86 18.42
N GLY A 125 13.84 4.87 17.12
CA GLY A 125 13.84 3.64 16.33
C GLY A 125 14.95 2.71 16.82
N SER A 126 14.68 1.43 16.93
CA SER A 126 15.64 0.41 17.38
C SER A 126 16.40 -0.17 16.21
N TRP A 127 17.57 0.35 15.92
CA TRP A 127 18.48 -0.21 14.91
C TRP A 127 19.77 -0.70 15.55
N GLU A 128 20.44 -1.67 14.92
CA GLU A 128 21.71 -2.24 15.42
C GLU A 128 22.82 -1.21 15.61
N SER A 129 22.75 -0.08 14.89
CA SER A 129 23.74 1.02 14.98
C SER A 129 23.46 2.05 16.09
N GLY A 130 22.46 1.80 16.93
CA GLY A 130 22.10 2.66 18.05
C GLY A 130 20.76 3.39 17.88
N PRO A 131 20.25 3.97 18.96
CA PRO A 131 18.93 4.62 18.95
C PRO A 131 18.96 5.89 18.10
N ARG A 132 17.95 6.06 17.25
CA ARG A 132 17.77 7.25 16.41
C ARG A 132 16.49 7.97 16.73
N PRO A 133 16.50 9.30 16.76
CA PRO A 133 15.26 10.05 16.96
C PRO A 133 14.28 9.79 15.82
N VAL A 134 13.06 9.44 16.18
CA VAL A 134 11.92 9.43 15.26
C VAL A 134 11.37 10.84 15.17
N LEU A 135 11.03 11.30 13.98
CA LEU A 135 10.43 12.62 13.79
C LEU A 135 9.04 12.68 14.46
N ASN A 136 8.67 13.82 15.02
CA ASN A 136 7.34 14.02 15.56
C ASN A 136 6.29 14.15 14.46
N HIS A 137 5.62 13.04 14.14
CA HIS A 137 4.55 12.98 13.15
C HIS A 137 3.28 13.76 13.54
N LEU A 138 3.22 14.27 14.76
CA LEU A 138 2.12 15.13 15.21
C LEU A 138 2.40 16.63 15.02
N SER A 139 3.53 16.99 14.39
CA SER A 139 3.95 18.38 14.20
C SER A 139 4.36 18.67 12.76
N ALA A 140 3.53 19.42 12.05
CA ALA A 140 3.85 19.91 10.70
C ALA A 140 5.13 20.76 10.67
N ASP A 141 5.35 21.56 11.70
CA ASP A 141 6.54 22.41 11.82
C ASP A 141 7.82 21.59 11.98
N ALA A 142 7.78 20.48 12.75
CA ALA A 142 8.90 19.57 12.88
C ALA A 142 9.24 18.95 11.51
N LEU A 143 8.24 18.50 10.76
CA LEU A 143 8.43 17.94 9.42
C LEU A 143 8.99 18.96 8.44
N ARG A 144 8.47 20.20 8.43
CA ARG A 144 8.99 21.28 7.57
C ARG A 144 10.46 21.58 7.89
N ARG A 145 10.80 21.77 9.17
CA ARG A 145 12.19 22.04 9.58
C ARG A 145 13.14 20.89 9.20
N TYR A 146 12.68 19.65 9.33
CA TYR A 146 13.46 18.49 8.92
C TYR A 146 13.69 18.50 7.40
N ALA A 147 12.64 18.69 6.61
CA ALA A 147 12.74 18.76 5.15
C ALA A 147 13.60 19.93 4.67
N ASP A 148 13.47 21.12 5.29
CA ASP A 148 14.30 22.30 4.99
C ASP A 148 15.80 22.02 5.22
N ALA A 149 16.13 21.20 6.21
CA ALA A 149 17.52 20.81 6.47
C ALA A 149 18.07 19.82 5.43
N LEU A 150 17.21 19.02 4.80
CA LEU A 150 17.60 18.05 3.77
C LEU A 150 17.60 18.65 2.36
N ALA A 151 16.68 19.56 2.06
CA ALA A 151 16.40 20.09 0.73
C ALA A 151 17.63 20.56 -0.06
N PRO A 152 18.59 21.32 0.52
CA PRO A 152 19.78 21.77 -0.23
C PRO A 152 20.61 20.62 -0.79
N ALA A 153 20.76 19.53 -0.03
CA ALA A 153 21.53 18.38 -0.45
C ALA A 153 20.81 17.52 -1.50
N PHE A 154 19.49 17.50 -1.49
CA PHE A 154 18.67 16.80 -2.49
C PHE A 154 18.51 17.59 -3.80
N ALA A 155 18.67 18.92 -3.77
CA ALA A 155 18.40 19.77 -4.93
C ALA A 155 19.07 19.33 -6.24
N PRO A 156 20.35 18.87 -6.30
CA PRO A 156 20.94 18.36 -7.53
C PRO A 156 20.28 17.07 -8.04
N GLY A 157 19.74 16.23 -7.16
CA GLY A 157 19.00 15.02 -7.53
C GLY A 157 17.59 15.29 -8.02
N LEU A 158 17.01 16.43 -7.68
CA LEU A 158 15.64 16.82 -8.10
C LEU A 158 15.65 17.65 -9.40
N ALA A 159 16.81 17.93 -9.97
CA ALA A 159 16.91 18.63 -11.25
C ALA A 159 16.63 17.68 -12.43
N GLY A 160 16.06 18.20 -13.52
CA GLY A 160 15.77 17.41 -14.72
C GLY A 160 14.34 16.87 -14.75
N THR A 161 14.15 15.61 -15.16
CA THR A 161 12.81 14.99 -15.16
C THR A 161 12.26 14.89 -13.74
N PRO A 162 10.94 15.05 -13.53
CA PRO A 162 10.38 14.99 -12.19
C PRO A 162 10.63 13.65 -11.50
N SER A 163 10.97 13.70 -10.23
CA SER A 163 11.20 12.54 -9.34
C SER A 163 10.10 12.43 -8.30
N ALA A 164 9.90 11.25 -7.73
CA ALA A 164 9.16 11.12 -6.48
C ALA A 164 10.11 11.16 -5.28
N LEU A 165 9.61 11.76 -4.19
CA LEU A 165 10.18 11.60 -2.86
C LEU A 165 9.36 10.56 -2.12
N PHE A 166 10.02 9.49 -1.72
CA PHE A 166 9.40 8.37 -1.04
C PHE A 166 9.44 8.55 0.48
N CYS A 167 8.32 8.22 1.12
CA CYS A 167 8.20 8.05 2.56
C CYS A 167 7.75 6.62 2.85
N ASP A 168 8.58 5.91 3.59
CA ASP A 168 8.33 4.55 4.05
C ASP A 168 7.21 4.49 5.09
N SER A 169 6.77 3.27 5.45
CA SER A 169 5.70 3.01 6.40
C SER A 169 5.93 3.66 7.77
N GLY A 170 4.82 4.01 8.44
CA GLY A 170 4.88 4.74 9.70
C GLY A 170 5.54 3.97 10.84
N GLU A 171 5.22 2.70 11.00
CA GLU A 171 5.74 1.75 12.00
C GLU A 171 5.95 2.34 13.41
N LEU A 172 5.02 3.22 13.82
CA LEU A 172 5.10 3.96 15.06
C LEU A 172 4.33 3.27 16.18
N ASP A 173 4.89 3.23 17.39
CA ASP A 173 4.11 2.95 18.60
C ASP A 173 3.15 4.12 18.90
N ALA A 174 2.11 4.22 18.07
CA ALA A 174 1.11 5.27 18.17
C ALA A 174 0.19 5.12 19.41
N GLY A 175 0.27 3.99 20.10
CA GLY A 175 -0.51 3.75 21.31
C GLY A 175 -0.11 4.65 22.49
N ARG A 176 1.05 5.32 22.39
CA ARG A 176 1.58 6.18 23.45
C ARG A 176 2.12 7.52 22.95
N LEU A 177 1.90 7.87 21.69
CA LEU A 177 2.36 9.14 21.14
C LEU A 177 1.78 10.30 21.92
N TRP A 178 2.64 11.28 22.19
CA TRP A 178 2.30 12.44 22.99
C TRP A 178 2.88 13.73 22.40
N SER A 179 2.12 14.81 22.51
CA SER A 179 2.60 16.18 22.42
C SER A 179 1.72 17.08 23.28
N PRO A 180 2.21 18.25 23.74
CA PRO A 180 1.38 19.19 24.48
C PRO A 180 0.13 19.61 23.71
N GLU A 181 0.28 19.88 22.42
CA GLU A 181 -0.79 20.34 21.53
C GLU A 181 -1.87 19.24 21.34
N LEU A 182 -1.47 17.98 21.35
CA LEU A 182 -2.41 16.84 21.24
C LEU A 182 -3.39 16.82 22.42
N TRP A 183 -2.90 17.10 23.63
CA TRP A 183 -3.76 17.14 24.84
C TRP A 183 -4.78 18.25 24.79
N ASP A 184 -4.39 19.46 24.42
CA ASP A 184 -5.29 20.59 24.32
C ASP A 184 -6.34 20.38 23.22
N ALA A 185 -5.91 19.85 22.07
CA ALA A 185 -6.81 19.48 20.99
C ALA A 185 -7.77 18.33 21.38
N PHE A 186 -7.29 17.36 22.15
CA PHE A 186 -8.12 16.26 22.66
C PHE A 186 -9.20 16.78 23.61
N GLU A 187 -8.84 17.63 24.60
CA GLU A 187 -9.80 18.22 25.51
C GLU A 187 -10.84 19.07 24.79
N ALA A 188 -10.40 19.90 23.84
CA ALA A 188 -11.29 20.70 23.01
C ALA A 188 -12.30 19.85 22.23
N ARG A 189 -11.86 18.73 21.70
CA ARG A 189 -12.69 17.81 20.89
C ARG A 189 -13.62 16.96 21.73
N TYR A 190 -13.13 16.37 22.83
CA TYR A 190 -13.88 15.35 23.60
C TYR A 190 -14.42 15.85 24.94
N GLY A 191 -13.97 17.03 25.43
CA GLY A 191 -14.49 17.66 26.63
C GLY A 191 -13.98 17.06 27.95
N TYR A 192 -12.90 16.28 27.88
CA TYR A 192 -12.22 15.76 29.06
C TYR A 192 -10.72 15.62 28.79
N ARG A 193 -9.90 15.59 29.85
CA ARG A 193 -8.44 15.46 29.75
C ARG A 193 -7.99 14.01 29.85
N LEU A 194 -7.02 13.64 29.02
CA LEU A 194 -6.31 12.36 29.10
C LEU A 194 -5.11 12.41 30.07
N GLU A 195 -4.69 13.60 30.49
CA GLU A 195 -3.57 13.78 31.41
C GLU A 195 -3.76 12.95 32.69
N GLY A 196 -2.78 12.11 33.02
CA GLY A 196 -2.89 11.15 34.12
C GLY A 196 -3.86 9.99 33.89
N ARG A 197 -4.48 9.86 32.71
CA ARG A 197 -5.47 8.82 32.36
C ARG A 197 -5.10 7.99 31.14
N ILE A 198 -3.90 8.19 30.57
CA ILE A 198 -3.50 7.49 29.35
C ILE A 198 -3.55 5.96 29.50
N GLU A 199 -3.25 5.45 30.70
CA GLU A 199 -3.37 4.02 30.99
C GLU A 199 -4.83 3.52 30.92
N LEU A 200 -5.83 4.40 31.16
CA LEU A 200 -7.23 4.05 30.95
C LEU A 200 -7.58 3.88 29.48
N ALA A 201 -6.93 4.66 28.58
CA ALA A 201 -7.11 4.47 27.15
C ALA A 201 -6.63 3.09 26.68
N ARG A 202 -5.71 2.45 27.39
CA ARG A 202 -5.26 1.07 27.10
C ARG A 202 -6.28 0.01 27.51
N THR A 203 -7.04 0.24 28.56
CA THR A 203 -7.99 -0.72 29.14
C THR A 203 -9.45 -0.46 28.79
N GLN A 204 -9.81 0.80 28.49
CA GLN A 204 -11.17 1.20 28.14
C GLN A 204 -11.33 1.40 26.61
N PRO A 205 -12.06 0.54 25.90
CA PRO A 205 -12.13 0.56 24.43
C PRO A 205 -12.57 1.90 23.85
N HIS A 206 -13.58 2.54 24.43
CA HIS A 206 -14.10 3.81 23.94
C HIS A 206 -13.14 4.99 24.12
N MET A 207 -12.37 5.02 25.22
CA MET A 207 -11.34 6.02 25.45
C MET A 207 -10.14 5.78 24.53
N ARG A 208 -9.77 4.51 24.31
CA ARG A 208 -8.76 4.08 23.34
C ARG A 208 -9.11 4.52 21.92
N TYR A 209 -10.35 4.34 21.51
CA TYR A 209 -10.84 4.79 20.23
C TYR A 209 -10.69 6.31 20.04
N GLU A 210 -11.13 7.11 21.02
CA GLU A 210 -11.03 8.57 20.93
C GLU A 210 -9.58 9.04 20.87
N TYR A 211 -8.70 8.42 21.67
CA TYR A 211 -7.26 8.72 21.63
C TYR A 211 -6.63 8.37 20.27
N ARG A 212 -6.79 7.13 19.79
CA ARG A 212 -6.23 6.70 18.50
C ARG A 212 -6.79 7.50 17.34
N ARG A 213 -8.08 7.79 17.35
CA ARG A 213 -8.72 8.66 16.35
C ARG A 213 -8.14 10.07 16.35
N MET A 214 -7.84 10.63 17.52
CA MET A 214 -7.21 11.95 17.63
C MET A 214 -5.79 11.93 17.10
N VAL A 215 -4.99 10.95 17.49
CA VAL A 215 -3.63 10.75 16.96
C VAL A 215 -3.66 10.63 15.44
N GLY A 216 -4.52 9.74 14.90
CA GLY A 216 -4.64 9.53 13.46
C GLY A 216 -5.07 10.78 12.70
N ALA A 217 -6.04 11.54 13.20
CA ALA A 217 -6.48 12.78 12.58
C ALA A 217 -5.39 13.86 12.59
N THR A 218 -4.61 13.94 13.69
CA THR A 218 -3.47 14.87 13.77
C THR A 218 -2.36 14.49 12.81
N MET A 219 -2.02 13.19 12.71
CA MET A 219 -1.02 12.70 11.77
C MET A 219 -1.44 12.93 10.31
N GLN A 220 -2.72 12.77 9.99
CA GLN A 220 -3.23 13.03 8.65
C GLN A 220 -2.86 14.44 8.19
N GLN A 221 -3.11 15.45 9.01
CA GLN A 221 -2.85 16.85 8.68
C GLN A 221 -1.37 17.22 8.84
N ALA A 222 -0.78 16.86 9.97
CA ALA A 222 0.56 17.30 10.33
C ALA A 222 1.67 16.53 9.58
N PHE A 223 1.41 15.31 9.16
CA PHE A 223 2.41 14.51 8.46
C PHE A 223 2.06 14.28 6.99
N PHE A 224 0.99 13.55 6.66
CA PHE A 224 0.72 13.11 5.29
C PHE A 224 0.41 14.27 4.33
N GLU A 225 -0.48 15.19 4.71
CA GLU A 225 -0.79 16.36 3.89
C GLU A 225 0.42 17.31 3.81
N THR A 226 1.12 17.53 4.93
CA THR A 226 2.33 18.36 4.96
C THR A 226 3.46 17.75 4.13
N PHE A 227 3.64 16.42 4.14
CA PHE A 227 4.65 15.74 3.33
C PHE A 227 4.40 15.95 1.83
N ALA A 228 3.15 15.80 1.39
CA ALA A 228 2.78 16.07 0.00
C ALA A 228 3.05 17.52 -0.40
N ASP A 229 2.68 18.48 0.47
CA ASP A 229 2.97 19.89 0.25
C ASP A 229 4.48 20.18 0.11
N ILE A 230 5.31 19.57 0.96
CA ILE A 230 6.77 19.69 0.89
C ILE A 230 7.30 19.13 -0.43
N CYS A 231 6.86 17.94 -0.83
CA CYS A 231 7.27 17.36 -2.12
C CYS A 231 6.93 18.31 -3.27
N HIS A 232 5.71 18.85 -3.30
CA HIS A 232 5.29 19.79 -4.34
C HIS A 232 6.10 21.11 -4.32
N GLN A 233 6.49 21.61 -3.14
CA GLN A 233 7.36 22.78 -3.01
C GLN A 233 8.76 22.51 -3.56
N LEU A 234 9.25 21.28 -3.44
CA LEU A 234 10.52 20.83 -3.99
C LEU A 234 10.44 20.44 -5.48
N GLY A 235 9.26 20.54 -6.11
CA GLY A 235 9.04 20.15 -7.51
C GLY A 235 9.00 18.64 -7.73
N ALA A 236 8.76 17.86 -6.68
CA ALA A 236 8.71 16.40 -6.68
C ALA A 236 7.29 15.88 -6.44
N PHE A 237 7.06 14.60 -6.73
CA PHE A 237 5.85 13.87 -6.35
C PHE A 237 5.98 13.24 -4.97
N ALA A 238 4.89 13.19 -4.21
CA ALA A 238 4.81 12.45 -2.97
C ALA A 238 4.44 10.98 -3.27
N ARG A 239 5.32 10.02 -2.93
CA ARG A 239 5.04 8.59 -2.93
C ARG A 239 5.13 8.07 -1.50
N VAL A 240 4.05 7.48 -0.97
CA VAL A 240 3.92 7.25 0.46
C VAL A 240 3.30 5.88 0.76
N GLN A 241 3.92 5.17 1.67
CA GLN A 241 3.32 4.05 2.40
C GLN A 241 2.64 4.59 3.66
N ALA A 242 1.29 4.59 3.68
CA ALA A 242 0.54 5.21 4.76
C ALA A 242 0.19 4.25 5.92
N HIS A 243 0.45 2.94 5.75
CA HIS A 243 0.24 1.96 6.81
C HIS A 243 1.25 2.12 7.95
N GLY A 244 1.05 1.39 9.03
CA GLY A 244 1.85 1.55 10.25
C GLY A 244 1.45 2.78 11.09
N THR A 245 0.31 3.40 10.82
CA THR A 245 -0.23 4.57 11.53
C THR A 245 -1.73 4.40 11.84
N PRO A 246 -2.28 4.99 12.91
CA PRO A 246 -3.69 4.89 13.26
C PRO A 246 -4.58 5.88 12.48
N THR A 247 -4.15 6.30 11.28
CA THR A 247 -4.91 7.20 10.42
C THR A 247 -6.07 6.49 9.73
N ASP A 248 -6.99 7.25 9.16
CA ASP A 248 -7.84 6.72 8.08
C ASP A 248 -6.95 6.46 6.86
N LEU A 249 -6.64 5.19 6.59
CA LEU A 249 -5.71 4.82 5.54
C LEU A 249 -6.14 5.30 4.15
N LEU A 250 -7.46 5.37 3.87
CA LEU A 250 -7.94 5.91 2.60
C LEU A 250 -7.57 7.39 2.44
N SER A 251 -7.76 8.20 3.49
CA SER A 251 -7.38 9.61 3.46
C SER A 251 -5.87 9.80 3.37
N ALA A 252 -5.11 9.00 4.11
CA ALA A 252 -3.65 9.10 4.12
C ALA A 252 -3.04 8.72 2.75
N TYR A 253 -3.48 7.63 2.14
CA TYR A 253 -3.09 7.26 0.79
C TYR A 253 -3.57 8.28 -0.26
N ALA A 254 -4.77 8.85 -0.09
CA ALA A 254 -5.27 9.87 -1.00
C ALA A 254 -4.49 11.20 -0.94
N SER A 255 -3.75 11.48 0.13
CA SER A 255 -2.89 12.66 0.22
C SER A 255 -1.65 12.56 -0.67
N ALA A 256 -1.12 11.36 -0.89
CA ALA A 256 0.04 11.14 -1.75
C ALA A 256 -0.32 11.23 -3.25
N ASP A 257 0.62 11.66 -4.11
CA ASP A 257 0.43 11.59 -5.57
C ASP A 257 0.44 10.15 -6.06
N VAL A 258 1.28 9.32 -5.44
CA VAL A 258 1.39 7.89 -5.70
C VAL A 258 1.22 7.14 -4.38
N PRO A 259 0.01 6.63 -4.07
CA PRO A 259 -0.18 5.71 -2.95
C PRO A 259 0.63 4.44 -3.18
N GLU A 260 1.43 4.04 -2.19
CA GLU A 260 2.22 2.82 -2.24
C GLU A 260 1.80 1.85 -1.14
N THR A 261 1.52 0.62 -1.52
CA THR A 261 1.32 -0.52 -0.61
C THR A 261 2.60 -1.35 -0.51
N GLU A 262 2.58 -2.39 0.30
CA GLU A 262 3.70 -3.34 0.37
C GLU A 262 3.22 -4.79 0.41
N SER A 263 4.11 -5.72 0.08
CA SER A 263 3.84 -7.17 0.13
C SER A 263 4.62 -7.90 1.23
N LEU A 264 5.34 -7.16 2.08
CA LEU A 264 6.16 -7.77 3.14
C LEU A 264 5.31 -8.31 4.30
N LEU A 265 4.48 -7.47 4.91
CA LEU A 265 3.73 -7.82 6.13
C LEU A 265 2.23 -7.99 5.89
N PHE A 266 1.76 -7.66 4.70
CA PHE A 266 0.35 -7.59 4.37
C PHE A 266 0.02 -8.57 3.23
N PRO A 267 -1.11 -9.31 3.33
CA PRO A 267 -1.59 -10.11 2.22
C PRO A 267 -2.06 -9.23 1.05
N PRO A 268 -2.02 -9.72 -0.20
CA PRO A 268 -2.37 -8.92 -1.38
C PRO A 268 -3.71 -8.17 -1.32
N PRO A 269 -4.79 -8.69 -0.70
CA PRO A 269 -6.04 -7.93 -0.57
C PRO A 269 -5.93 -6.59 0.17
N PHE A 270 -4.94 -6.41 1.03
CA PHE A 270 -4.64 -5.14 1.69
C PHE A 270 -4.37 -4.02 0.68
N SER A 271 -3.72 -4.32 -0.44
CA SER A 271 -3.40 -3.35 -1.51
C SER A 271 -4.65 -2.66 -2.09
N ARG A 272 -5.82 -3.29 -1.96
CA ARG A 272 -7.10 -2.69 -2.38
C ARG A 272 -7.43 -1.40 -1.60
N ILE A 273 -6.85 -1.17 -0.41
CA ILE A 273 -7.03 0.09 0.33
C ILE A 273 -6.36 1.24 -0.44
N ALA A 274 -5.09 1.08 -0.82
CA ALA A 274 -4.37 2.08 -1.62
C ALA A 274 -5.02 2.29 -3.00
N ALA A 275 -5.45 1.20 -3.66
CA ALA A 275 -6.15 1.26 -4.93
C ALA A 275 -7.52 1.96 -4.84
N SER A 276 -8.26 1.75 -3.75
CA SER A 276 -9.52 2.45 -3.49
C SER A 276 -9.29 3.94 -3.25
N ALA A 277 -8.30 4.29 -2.43
CA ALA A 277 -7.92 5.68 -2.18
C ALA A 277 -7.56 6.41 -3.48
N ALA A 278 -6.72 5.79 -4.33
CA ALA A 278 -6.37 6.32 -5.64
C ALA A 278 -7.61 6.54 -6.51
N ALA A 279 -8.48 5.55 -6.62
CA ALA A 279 -9.70 5.64 -7.43
C ALA A 279 -10.62 6.77 -6.97
N LEU A 280 -10.88 6.88 -5.65
CA LEU A 280 -11.74 7.91 -5.07
C LEU A 280 -11.14 9.31 -5.20
N ALA A 281 -9.83 9.44 -5.13
CA ALA A 281 -9.10 10.70 -5.30
C ALA A 281 -8.77 11.04 -6.77
N GLY A 282 -9.20 10.21 -7.73
CA GLY A 282 -8.96 10.44 -9.17
C GLY A 282 -7.49 10.28 -9.58
N LYS A 283 -6.74 9.41 -8.91
CA LYS A 283 -5.34 9.11 -9.19
C LYS A 283 -5.20 7.81 -9.99
N ASP A 284 -4.24 7.79 -10.91
CA ASP A 284 -4.07 6.67 -11.85
C ASP A 284 -3.00 5.65 -11.40
N LEU A 285 -2.02 6.08 -10.59
CA LEU A 285 -0.94 5.22 -10.14
C LEU A 285 -1.19 4.67 -8.74
N VAL A 286 -0.95 3.37 -8.60
CA VAL A 286 -0.90 2.64 -7.33
C VAL A 286 0.35 1.79 -7.34
N SER A 287 1.36 2.16 -6.56
CA SER A 287 2.59 1.39 -6.47
C SER A 287 2.55 0.36 -5.35
N ALA A 288 3.41 -0.63 -5.46
CA ALA A 288 3.69 -1.58 -4.39
C ALA A 288 5.19 -1.79 -4.25
N GLU A 289 5.69 -1.64 -3.03
CA GLU A 289 6.92 -2.31 -2.62
C GLU A 289 6.68 -3.81 -2.69
N ALA A 290 7.43 -4.51 -3.53
CA ALA A 290 7.13 -5.88 -3.85
C ALA A 290 8.32 -6.80 -3.66
N PHE A 291 8.00 -8.06 -3.33
CA PHE A 291 8.93 -9.18 -3.23
C PHE A 291 9.85 -9.15 -2.00
N SER A 292 9.62 -8.24 -1.04
CA SER A 292 10.37 -8.22 0.21
C SER A 292 10.18 -9.52 0.96
N CYS A 293 11.29 -10.21 1.30
CA CYS A 293 11.28 -11.41 2.16
C CYS A 293 10.15 -12.41 1.88
N ILE A 294 9.87 -12.72 0.61
CA ILE A 294 8.67 -13.50 0.24
C ILE A 294 8.51 -14.82 1.01
N TYR A 295 9.61 -15.44 1.43
CA TYR A 295 9.61 -16.70 2.20
C TYR A 295 9.83 -16.49 3.71
N GLY A 296 9.81 -15.25 4.20
CA GLY A 296 9.97 -14.87 5.61
C GLY A 296 11.21 -14.04 5.88
N ILE A 297 11.27 -13.42 7.07
CA ILE A 297 12.34 -12.49 7.46
C ILE A 297 13.49 -13.25 8.13
N VAL A 298 14.64 -13.28 7.49
CA VAL A 298 15.85 -13.96 7.98
C VAL A 298 16.29 -13.45 9.35
N GLY A 299 16.21 -12.15 9.57
CA GLY A 299 16.65 -11.50 10.83
C GLY A 299 15.77 -11.78 12.05
N LEU A 300 14.59 -12.38 11.90
CA LEU A 300 13.69 -12.71 13.02
C LEU A 300 13.87 -14.15 13.54
N GLY A 301 14.95 -14.83 13.18
CA GLY A 301 15.23 -16.20 13.63
C GLY A 301 14.40 -17.28 12.93
N ASP A 302 13.74 -16.99 11.84
CA ASP A 302 13.04 -17.96 11.01
C ASP A 302 14.04 -18.79 10.20
N LEU A 303 14.31 -20.02 10.66
CA LEU A 303 15.24 -20.94 10.00
C LEU A 303 14.77 -21.31 8.59
N ARG A 304 13.47 -21.29 8.31
CA ARG A 304 12.93 -21.53 6.97
C ARG A 304 13.25 -20.37 6.04
N ALA A 305 13.08 -19.13 6.49
CA ALA A 305 13.46 -17.95 5.73
C ALA A 305 14.95 -17.96 5.38
N ALA A 306 15.82 -18.30 6.34
CA ALA A 306 17.26 -18.43 6.10
C ALA A 306 17.63 -19.50 5.05
N ARG A 307 16.85 -20.59 4.98
CA ARG A 307 17.06 -21.67 4.00
C ARG A 307 16.80 -21.22 2.56
N TYR A 308 15.80 -20.34 2.35
CA TYR A 308 15.36 -19.93 1.01
C TYR A 308 15.81 -18.52 0.64
N TRP A 309 16.56 -17.85 1.48
CA TRP A 309 17.13 -16.55 1.21
C TRP A 309 18.00 -16.57 -0.06
N ARG A 310 17.78 -15.63 -0.98
CA ARG A 310 18.40 -15.55 -2.30
C ARG A 310 18.12 -16.77 -3.21
N ARG A 311 16.99 -17.41 -3.00
CA ARG A 311 16.51 -18.55 -3.80
C ARG A 311 15.11 -18.32 -4.34
N GLU A 312 14.73 -17.08 -4.49
CA GLU A 312 13.41 -16.69 -4.98
C GLU A 312 13.17 -17.29 -6.37
N GLN A 313 12.00 -17.90 -6.53
CA GLN A 313 11.62 -18.56 -7.76
C GLN A 313 10.75 -17.65 -8.62
N PRO A 314 11.03 -17.53 -9.95
CA PRO A 314 10.25 -16.67 -10.85
C PRO A 314 8.74 -16.95 -10.80
N ALA A 315 8.33 -18.20 -10.68
CA ALA A 315 6.92 -18.58 -10.61
C ALA A 315 6.25 -18.09 -9.32
N ASP A 316 6.94 -18.11 -8.18
CA ASP A 316 6.42 -17.57 -6.91
C ASP A 316 6.36 -16.05 -6.94
N LEU A 317 7.40 -15.40 -7.50
CA LEU A 317 7.40 -13.93 -7.71
C LEU A 317 6.22 -13.51 -8.59
N LYS A 318 5.99 -14.24 -9.70
CA LYS A 318 4.86 -13.95 -10.61
C LYS A 318 3.51 -14.16 -9.92
N LEU A 319 3.34 -15.22 -9.15
CA LEU A 319 2.08 -15.48 -8.42
C LEU A 319 1.76 -14.34 -7.44
N LEU A 320 2.76 -13.83 -6.73
CA LEU A 320 2.60 -12.67 -5.85
C LEU A 320 2.28 -11.39 -6.65
N ALA A 321 2.99 -11.15 -7.75
CA ALA A 321 2.73 -10.00 -8.62
C ALA A 321 1.30 -10.02 -9.17
N ASP A 322 0.84 -11.18 -9.66
CA ASP A 322 -0.50 -11.35 -10.19
C ASP A 322 -1.57 -11.11 -9.10
N ALA A 323 -1.30 -11.55 -7.86
CA ALA A 323 -2.18 -11.26 -6.73
C ALA A 323 -2.26 -9.74 -6.44
N LEU A 324 -1.14 -9.02 -6.49
CA LEU A 324 -1.12 -7.56 -6.30
C LEU A 324 -1.84 -6.81 -7.44
N LEU A 325 -1.60 -7.20 -8.70
CA LEU A 325 -2.30 -6.68 -9.88
C LEU A 325 -3.82 -6.85 -9.77
N ALA A 326 -4.28 -8.02 -9.32
CA ALA A 326 -5.70 -8.31 -9.11
C ALA A 326 -6.34 -7.51 -7.96
N HIS A 327 -5.54 -6.81 -7.18
CA HIS A 327 -5.97 -5.88 -6.12
C HIS A 327 -5.66 -4.41 -6.43
N GLY A 328 -5.34 -4.09 -7.69
CA GLY A 328 -5.28 -2.74 -8.22
C GLY A 328 -3.91 -2.08 -8.25
N VAL A 329 -2.85 -2.80 -7.88
CA VAL A 329 -1.48 -2.34 -8.11
C VAL A 329 -1.22 -2.26 -9.60
N ASN A 330 -0.58 -1.17 -10.04
CA ASN A 330 -0.21 -0.95 -11.44
C ASN A 330 1.16 -0.28 -11.62
N GLN A 331 1.98 -0.29 -10.55
CA GLN A 331 3.40 0.06 -10.54
C GLN A 331 4.11 -0.81 -9.51
N PHE A 332 5.22 -1.44 -9.90
CA PHE A 332 6.03 -2.25 -9.00
C PHE A 332 7.32 -1.52 -8.64
N VAL A 333 7.69 -1.58 -7.38
CA VAL A 333 9.02 -1.20 -6.87
C VAL A 333 9.62 -2.45 -6.25
N TRP A 334 10.56 -3.07 -6.94
CA TRP A 334 11.26 -4.22 -6.42
C TRP A 334 12.03 -3.86 -5.15
N HIS A 335 11.90 -4.61 -4.12
CA HIS A 335 12.60 -4.39 -2.85
C HIS A 335 13.68 -5.47 -2.65
N GLY A 336 14.92 -5.30 -3.04
CA GLY A 336 15.40 -4.29 -3.94
C GLY A 336 16.84 -4.65 -4.31
N MET A 337 17.62 -3.70 -4.79
CA MET A 337 18.98 -3.89 -5.28
C MET A 337 19.99 -3.27 -4.29
N PRO A 338 20.90 -4.04 -3.66
CA PRO A 338 22.04 -3.44 -2.96
C PRO A 338 23.02 -2.81 -3.94
N PHE A 339 23.59 -1.66 -3.59
CA PHE A 339 24.67 -1.07 -4.40
C PHE A 339 25.89 -2.00 -4.44
N ASN A 340 26.22 -2.49 -5.64
CA ASN A 340 27.34 -3.39 -5.85
C ASN A 340 28.15 -2.98 -7.08
N PRO A 341 29.44 -2.59 -6.94
CA PRO A 341 30.34 -2.54 -8.07
C PRO A 341 30.53 -3.95 -8.66
N PRO A 342 31.11 -4.09 -9.86
CA PRO A 342 31.43 -5.40 -10.42
C PRO A 342 32.21 -6.29 -9.42
N GLY A 343 31.65 -7.46 -9.09
CA GLY A 343 32.19 -8.38 -8.08
C GLY A 343 31.92 -7.99 -6.62
N GLY A 344 31.14 -6.96 -6.37
CA GLY A 344 30.68 -6.57 -5.03
C GLY A 344 29.75 -7.61 -4.42
N LYS A 345 29.69 -7.64 -3.07
CA LYS A 345 28.93 -8.62 -2.28
C LYS A 345 28.09 -7.95 -1.19
N ASN A 346 27.67 -6.70 -1.40
CA ASN A 346 26.75 -6.06 -0.47
C ASN A 346 25.40 -6.77 -0.55
N GLU A 347 24.80 -7.00 0.60
CA GLU A 347 23.50 -7.66 0.76
C GLU A 347 22.65 -6.84 1.72
N PHE A 348 21.34 -6.93 1.53
CA PHE A 348 20.39 -6.37 2.46
C PHE A 348 19.37 -7.46 2.80
N TYR A 349 19.28 -7.86 4.05
CA TYR A 349 18.57 -9.06 4.50
C TYR A 349 17.06 -9.06 4.21
N THR A 350 16.45 -7.90 3.99
CA THR A 350 15.04 -7.78 3.62
C THR A 350 14.81 -7.74 2.12
N SER A 351 15.88 -7.58 1.32
CA SER A 351 15.76 -7.49 -0.13
C SER A 351 15.57 -8.84 -0.80
N VAL A 352 14.84 -8.86 -1.91
CA VAL A 352 14.81 -9.94 -2.88
C VAL A 352 16.13 -10.08 -3.66
N HIS A 353 17.07 -9.20 -3.41
CA HIS A 353 18.42 -9.17 -3.96
C HIS A 353 18.47 -9.12 -5.50
N VAL A 354 17.89 -8.06 -6.07
CA VAL A 354 18.01 -7.76 -7.51
C VAL A 354 19.48 -7.53 -7.88
N GLY A 355 19.96 -8.24 -8.87
CA GLY A 355 21.35 -8.12 -9.34
C GLY A 355 21.74 -9.22 -10.33
N PRO A 356 22.94 -9.10 -10.95
CA PRO A 356 23.41 -10.10 -11.92
C PRO A 356 23.58 -11.52 -11.35
N ASP A 357 23.73 -11.63 -10.04
CA ASP A 357 23.89 -12.90 -9.29
C ASP A 357 22.60 -13.37 -8.60
N ALA A 358 21.45 -12.73 -8.88
CA ALA A 358 20.15 -13.18 -8.39
C ALA A 358 19.77 -14.54 -9.00
N ALA A 359 19.10 -15.40 -8.22
CA ALA A 359 18.65 -16.70 -8.68
C ALA A 359 17.69 -16.61 -9.90
N PHE A 360 17.02 -15.49 -10.07
CA PHE A 360 16.06 -15.20 -11.13
C PHE A 360 16.59 -14.19 -12.18
N ALA A 361 17.88 -13.87 -12.18
CA ALA A 361 18.44 -12.81 -13.04
C ALA A 361 18.14 -13.01 -14.53
N SER A 362 18.19 -14.26 -15.02
CA SER A 362 17.90 -14.60 -16.41
C SER A 362 16.44 -14.34 -16.82
N GLU A 363 15.52 -14.32 -15.85
CA GLU A 363 14.10 -14.14 -16.08
C GLU A 363 13.67 -12.67 -16.02
N LEU A 364 14.50 -11.79 -15.45
CA LEU A 364 14.16 -10.38 -15.22
C LEU A 364 13.67 -9.65 -16.48
N PRO A 365 14.33 -9.75 -17.66
CA PRO A 365 13.87 -9.01 -18.84
C PRO A 365 12.43 -9.36 -19.23
N ALA A 366 12.14 -10.66 -19.33
CA ALA A 366 10.81 -11.15 -19.71
C ALA A 366 9.74 -10.89 -18.63
N PHE A 367 10.10 -11.03 -17.36
CA PHE A 367 9.18 -10.76 -16.27
C PHE A 367 8.89 -9.26 -16.13
N ASN A 368 9.89 -8.39 -16.28
CA ASN A 368 9.67 -6.95 -16.24
C ASN A 368 8.87 -6.46 -17.45
N GLU A 369 9.04 -7.03 -18.65
CA GLU A 369 8.18 -6.79 -19.81
C GLU A 369 6.72 -7.20 -19.56
N TYR A 370 6.51 -8.34 -18.92
CA TYR A 370 5.18 -8.75 -18.46
C TYR A 370 4.56 -7.73 -17.51
N LEU A 371 5.30 -7.30 -16.49
CA LEU A 371 4.83 -6.28 -15.54
C LEU A 371 4.52 -4.96 -16.24
N GLU A 372 5.39 -4.49 -17.14
CA GLU A 372 5.16 -3.29 -17.94
C GLU A 372 3.87 -3.40 -18.76
N THR A 373 3.68 -4.52 -19.44
CA THR A 373 2.50 -4.76 -20.29
C THR A 373 1.21 -4.72 -19.46
N VAL A 374 1.14 -5.48 -18.37
CA VAL A 374 -0.07 -5.52 -17.54
C VAL A 374 -0.31 -4.19 -16.83
N CYS A 375 0.72 -3.59 -16.24
CA CYS A 375 0.60 -2.28 -15.60
C CYS A 375 0.15 -1.20 -16.59
N GLY A 376 0.70 -1.18 -17.81
CA GLY A 376 0.30 -0.24 -18.87
C GLY A 376 -1.17 -0.40 -19.27
N MET A 377 -1.67 -1.63 -19.36
CA MET A 377 -3.07 -1.90 -19.61
C MET A 377 -3.95 -1.47 -18.43
N MET A 378 -3.54 -1.74 -17.19
CA MET A 378 -4.28 -1.41 -15.97
C MET A 378 -4.25 0.08 -15.59
N ARG A 379 -3.60 0.93 -16.37
CA ARG A 379 -3.67 2.40 -16.26
C ARG A 379 -4.66 3.03 -17.24
N ARG A 380 -5.18 2.26 -18.22
CA ARG A 380 -6.12 2.79 -19.23
C ARG A 380 -7.50 3.00 -18.63
N GLY A 381 -8.18 4.08 -19.03
CA GLY A 381 -9.51 4.41 -18.54
C GLY A 381 -9.52 4.74 -17.04
N ARG A 382 -10.62 4.39 -16.37
CA ARG A 382 -10.82 4.59 -14.92
C ARG A 382 -11.07 3.25 -14.22
N PRO A 383 -10.82 3.13 -12.91
CA PRO A 383 -11.25 1.96 -12.16
C PRO A 383 -12.77 1.77 -12.29
N TYR A 384 -13.18 0.55 -12.60
CA TYR A 384 -14.60 0.16 -12.57
C TYR A 384 -14.90 -0.39 -11.17
N ALA A 385 -16.05 -0.02 -10.61
CA ALA A 385 -16.54 -0.61 -9.36
C ALA A 385 -18.05 -0.44 -9.28
N ASN A 386 -18.76 -1.44 -8.78
CA ASN A 386 -20.19 -1.31 -8.53
C ASN A 386 -20.58 -1.37 -7.05
N LEU A 387 -19.64 -1.56 -6.15
CA LEU A 387 -19.93 -1.61 -4.72
C LEU A 387 -18.93 -0.78 -3.93
N ALA A 388 -19.41 0.17 -3.13
CA ALA A 388 -18.64 0.81 -2.08
C ALA A 388 -18.78 0.00 -0.80
N VAL A 389 -17.68 -0.43 -0.19
CA VAL A 389 -17.68 -1.18 1.08
C VAL A 389 -17.04 -0.31 2.16
N TYR A 390 -17.75 -0.10 3.26
CA TYR A 390 -17.22 0.73 4.34
C TYR A 390 -16.04 0.03 5.03
N LEU A 391 -14.90 0.72 5.09
CA LEU A 391 -13.69 0.23 5.74
C LEU A 391 -13.87 0.24 7.26
N PRO A 392 -13.61 -0.88 7.98
CA PRO A 392 -13.92 -1.01 9.41
C PRO A 392 -12.93 -0.27 10.32
N ASN A 393 -12.73 1.04 10.09
CA ASN A 393 -11.79 1.88 10.83
C ASN A 393 -12.10 1.92 12.33
N GLU A 394 -13.37 2.10 12.70
CA GLU A 394 -13.78 2.21 14.09
C GLU A 394 -13.59 0.89 14.84
N ASP A 395 -13.92 -0.24 14.21
CA ASP A 395 -13.73 -1.57 14.78
C ASP A 395 -12.25 -1.83 15.09
N MET A 396 -11.36 -1.35 14.21
CA MET A 396 -9.92 -1.46 14.36
C MET A 396 -9.38 -0.59 15.51
N LEU A 397 -9.83 0.66 15.59
CA LEU A 397 -9.34 1.59 16.62
C LEU A 397 -9.81 1.21 18.04
N LEU A 398 -10.93 0.48 18.16
CA LEU A 398 -11.46 0.00 19.42
C LEU A 398 -10.75 -1.22 19.98
N ARG A 399 -10.19 -2.09 19.12
CA ARG A 399 -9.64 -3.37 19.55
C ARG A 399 -8.35 -3.19 20.37
N ASP A 400 -8.11 -4.10 21.32
CA ASP A 400 -6.98 -4.07 22.23
C ASP A 400 -5.78 -4.90 21.74
N ARG A 401 -6.02 -5.86 20.87
CA ARG A 401 -4.99 -6.74 20.31
C ARG A 401 -5.37 -7.24 18.92
N VAL A 402 -4.36 -7.60 18.14
CA VAL A 402 -4.56 -8.31 16.88
C VAL A 402 -5.14 -9.70 17.18
N PRO A 403 -6.22 -10.12 16.54
CA PRO A 403 -6.75 -11.48 16.66
C PRO A 403 -5.67 -12.54 16.38
N ASP A 404 -5.71 -13.66 17.09
CA ASP A 404 -4.66 -14.68 17.03
C ASP A 404 -4.49 -15.28 15.62
N ASP A 405 -5.58 -15.40 14.87
CA ASP A 405 -5.62 -15.84 13.46
C ASP A 405 -5.09 -14.80 12.46
N GLN A 406 -4.91 -13.56 12.91
CA GLN A 406 -4.38 -12.45 12.12
C GLN A 406 -2.95 -12.05 12.51
N ARG A 407 -2.35 -12.73 13.48
CA ARG A 407 -0.99 -12.46 13.88
C ARG A 407 -0.01 -13.01 12.86
N THR A 408 0.90 -12.15 12.42
CA THR A 408 2.02 -12.51 11.56
C THR A 408 3.34 -12.15 12.26
N PRO A 409 4.47 -12.75 11.91
CA PRO A 409 5.77 -12.24 12.31
C PRO A 409 5.87 -10.76 11.90
N GLY A 410 6.24 -9.88 12.84
CA GLY A 410 6.28 -8.43 12.57
C GLY A 410 4.95 -7.69 12.74
N ALA A 411 3.86 -8.36 13.21
CA ALA A 411 2.66 -7.66 13.67
C ALA A 411 3.03 -6.76 14.85
N MET A 412 3.13 -5.46 14.61
CA MET A 412 3.67 -4.52 15.59
C MET A 412 2.58 -3.96 16.49
N PHE A 413 1.40 -3.63 15.94
CA PHE A 413 0.38 -2.87 16.66
C PHE A 413 -1.01 -3.45 16.53
N GLU A 414 -1.79 -3.35 17.60
CA GLU A 414 -3.13 -3.92 17.73
C GLU A 414 -4.17 -3.29 16.80
N TRP A 415 -3.94 -2.05 16.39
CA TRP A 415 -4.84 -1.28 15.55
C TRP A 415 -4.54 -1.39 14.04
N GLU A 416 -3.54 -2.18 13.63
CA GLU A 416 -3.24 -2.34 12.20
C GLU A 416 -4.24 -3.22 11.46
N MET A 417 -4.57 -2.81 10.24
CA MET A 417 -5.46 -3.55 9.33
C MET A 417 -4.68 -4.56 8.49
N ARG A 418 -3.99 -5.53 9.11
CA ARG A 418 -3.10 -6.45 8.40
C ARG A 418 -3.81 -7.43 7.48
N GLN A 419 -4.97 -7.92 7.89
CA GLN A 419 -5.73 -8.90 7.12
C GLN A 419 -7.15 -8.38 6.85
N VAL A 420 -7.22 -7.30 6.09
CA VAL A 420 -8.49 -6.74 5.66
C VAL A 420 -8.78 -7.16 4.21
N ALA A 421 -9.92 -7.79 4.00
CA ALA A 421 -10.43 -8.14 2.69
C ALA A 421 -11.93 -7.78 2.62
N PRO A 422 -12.45 -7.38 1.46
CA PRO A 422 -13.88 -7.22 1.29
C PRO A 422 -14.62 -8.53 1.63
N PRO A 423 -15.84 -8.44 2.21
CA PRO A 423 -16.63 -9.62 2.52
C PRO A 423 -16.80 -10.55 1.30
N PRO A 424 -16.72 -11.89 1.45
CA PRO A 424 -16.75 -12.83 0.32
C PRO A 424 -17.94 -12.66 -0.61
N GLU A 425 -19.11 -12.32 -0.08
CA GLU A 425 -20.34 -12.08 -0.85
C GLU A 425 -20.24 -10.85 -1.76
N THR A 426 -19.24 -10.01 -1.59
CA THR A 426 -19.01 -8.80 -2.42
C THR A 426 -18.04 -9.03 -3.57
N ALA A 427 -17.36 -10.18 -3.63
CA ALA A 427 -16.27 -10.43 -4.56
C ALA A 427 -16.66 -10.21 -6.02
N GLY A 428 -17.83 -10.69 -6.45
CA GLY A 428 -18.33 -10.52 -7.81
C GLY A 428 -18.70 -9.09 -8.20
N TYR A 429 -18.82 -8.18 -7.23
CA TYR A 429 -19.20 -6.78 -7.45
C TYR A 429 -18.02 -5.83 -7.67
N HIS A 430 -16.80 -6.31 -7.67
CA HIS A 430 -15.59 -5.50 -7.73
C HIS A 430 -15.60 -4.34 -6.71
N PRO A 431 -15.57 -4.65 -5.39
CA PRO A 431 -15.74 -3.65 -4.34
C PRO A 431 -14.54 -2.72 -4.23
N LEU A 432 -14.80 -1.44 -3.93
CA LEU A 432 -13.79 -0.52 -3.40
C LEU A 432 -14.14 -0.15 -1.95
N TRP A 433 -13.09 0.07 -1.16
CA TRP A 433 -13.24 0.59 0.19
C TRP A 433 -13.64 2.06 0.19
N ILE A 434 -14.46 2.46 1.17
CA ILE A 434 -14.85 3.85 1.42
C ILE A 434 -14.81 4.16 2.92
N SER A 435 -14.54 5.41 3.29
CA SER A 435 -14.52 5.88 4.68
C SER A 435 -15.31 7.19 4.84
N GLU A 436 -15.45 7.66 6.08
CA GLU A 436 -16.25 8.86 6.41
C GLU A 436 -15.94 10.08 5.54
N PRO A 437 -14.66 10.48 5.27
CA PRO A 437 -14.36 11.64 4.43
C PRO A 437 -14.95 11.51 3.02
N PHE A 438 -14.80 10.37 2.39
CA PHE A 438 -15.34 10.13 1.04
C PHE A 438 -16.87 9.96 1.00
N LEU A 439 -17.49 9.45 2.07
CA LEU A 439 -18.95 9.49 2.19
C LEU A 439 -19.48 10.93 2.24
N ARG A 440 -18.73 11.84 2.86
CA ARG A 440 -19.11 13.26 2.95
C ARG A 440 -19.09 13.95 1.59
N GLU A 441 -18.16 13.58 0.73
CA GLU A 441 -18.05 14.09 -0.65
C GLU A 441 -19.05 13.40 -1.61
N GLY A 442 -19.55 12.22 -1.24
CA GLY A 442 -20.44 11.41 -2.05
C GLY A 442 -21.81 12.05 -2.21
N ILE A 443 -22.42 11.83 -3.38
CA ILE A 443 -23.79 12.25 -3.71
C ILE A 443 -24.62 11.07 -4.24
N GLY A 444 -25.92 11.13 -4.01
CA GLY A 444 -26.88 10.18 -4.57
C GLY A 444 -27.34 10.60 -5.97
N VAL A 445 -27.22 9.72 -6.96
CA VAL A 445 -27.68 9.97 -8.33
C VAL A 445 -28.36 8.72 -8.87
N ASP A 446 -29.68 8.78 -9.12
CA ASP A 446 -30.49 7.67 -9.66
C ASP A 446 -30.39 6.37 -8.82
N GLY A 447 -30.26 6.51 -7.51
CA GLY A 447 -30.13 5.38 -6.59
C GLY A 447 -28.71 4.86 -6.41
N ASP A 448 -27.74 5.39 -7.13
CA ASP A 448 -26.32 5.06 -7.01
C ASP A 448 -25.57 6.09 -6.15
N LEU A 449 -24.46 5.68 -5.56
CA LEU A 449 -23.51 6.57 -4.90
C LEU A 449 -22.45 7.00 -5.91
N VAL A 450 -22.18 8.31 -6.00
CA VAL A 450 -21.10 8.86 -6.84
C VAL A 450 -20.09 9.57 -5.94
N VAL A 451 -18.83 9.19 -6.06
CA VAL A 451 -17.69 9.83 -5.36
C VAL A 451 -16.59 10.11 -6.38
N GLY A 452 -16.27 11.38 -6.59
CA GLY A 452 -15.34 11.77 -7.65
C GLY A 452 -15.78 11.23 -9.01
N ASN A 453 -14.95 10.43 -9.63
CA ASN A 453 -15.21 9.79 -10.94
C ASN A 453 -15.75 8.36 -10.83
N VAL A 454 -15.98 7.85 -9.62
CA VAL A 454 -16.45 6.48 -9.38
C VAL A 454 -17.94 6.48 -9.08
N ARG A 455 -18.66 5.55 -9.69
CA ARG A 455 -20.09 5.34 -9.48
C ARG A 455 -20.33 3.94 -8.94
N PHE A 456 -21.03 3.85 -7.81
CA PHE A 456 -21.34 2.61 -7.11
C PHE A 456 -22.84 2.35 -7.13
N SER A 457 -23.25 1.16 -7.50
CA SER A 457 -24.66 0.76 -7.50
C SER A 457 -25.24 0.57 -6.10
N ALA A 458 -24.40 0.38 -5.09
CA ALA A 458 -24.80 0.34 -3.69
C ALA A 458 -23.63 0.67 -2.74
N LEU A 459 -24.01 1.09 -1.51
CA LEU A 459 -23.11 1.22 -0.37
C LEU A 459 -23.34 0.04 0.58
N TYR A 460 -22.28 -0.68 0.96
CA TYR A 460 -22.31 -1.85 1.82
C TYR A 460 -21.62 -1.58 3.17
N LEU A 461 -22.34 -1.78 4.26
CA LEU A 461 -21.87 -1.61 5.63
C LEU A 461 -22.03 -2.91 6.43
N ASN A 462 -20.90 -3.46 6.92
CA ASN A 462 -20.88 -4.60 7.83
C ASN A 462 -19.84 -4.34 8.94
N VAL A 463 -20.12 -3.32 9.77
CA VAL A 463 -19.26 -2.90 10.88
C VAL A 463 -20.01 -2.95 12.19
N GLU A 464 -19.34 -3.26 13.29
CA GLU A 464 -19.94 -3.23 14.61
C GLU A 464 -20.05 -1.81 15.15
N TRP A 465 -19.07 -0.98 14.85
CA TRP A 465 -18.98 0.39 15.33
C TRP A 465 -18.93 1.37 14.14
N LEU A 466 -19.67 2.46 14.26
CA LEU A 466 -19.70 3.50 13.23
C LEU A 466 -19.73 4.88 13.89
N ALA A 467 -18.80 5.74 13.53
CA ALA A 467 -18.74 7.10 14.05
C ALA A 467 -20.02 7.88 13.72
N SER A 468 -20.40 8.83 14.59
CA SER A 468 -21.60 9.64 14.36
C SER A 468 -21.54 10.42 13.04
N GLY A 469 -20.37 10.96 12.66
CA GLY A 469 -20.21 11.65 11.38
C GLY A 469 -20.43 10.72 10.17
N ALA A 470 -19.91 9.49 10.22
CA ALA A 470 -20.15 8.51 9.18
C ALA A 470 -21.62 8.10 9.08
N LEU A 471 -22.28 7.82 10.23
CA LEU A 471 -23.70 7.46 10.25
C LEU A 471 -24.60 8.60 9.73
N GLU A 472 -24.27 9.85 10.06
CA GLU A 472 -24.96 11.03 9.50
C GLU A 472 -24.88 11.06 7.98
N GLN A 473 -23.69 10.81 7.40
CA GLN A 473 -23.53 10.77 5.94
C GLN A 473 -24.29 9.59 5.31
N VAL A 474 -24.26 8.42 5.95
CA VAL A 474 -25.04 7.25 5.48
C VAL A 474 -26.55 7.57 5.49
N ALA A 475 -27.05 8.22 6.55
CA ALA A 475 -28.47 8.63 6.61
C ALA A 475 -28.82 9.70 5.55
N ARG A 476 -27.92 10.65 5.29
CA ARG A 476 -28.06 11.65 4.22
C ARG A 476 -28.14 10.96 2.84
N LEU A 477 -27.20 10.07 2.55
CA LEU A 477 -27.18 9.33 1.28
C LEU A 477 -28.41 8.44 1.11
N ALA A 478 -28.92 7.83 2.19
CA ALA A 478 -30.18 7.12 2.17
C ALA A 478 -31.35 8.03 1.79
N ALA A 479 -31.41 9.23 2.35
CA ALA A 479 -32.44 10.22 2.01
C ALA A 479 -32.32 10.72 0.56
N GLU A 480 -31.13 10.71 -0.03
CA GLU A 480 -30.88 10.98 -1.45
C GLU A 480 -31.21 9.79 -2.36
N GLY A 481 -31.66 8.66 -1.81
CA GLY A 481 -32.10 7.49 -2.55
C GLY A 481 -31.01 6.44 -2.83
N VAL A 482 -29.78 6.62 -2.32
CA VAL A 482 -28.70 5.64 -2.50
C VAL A 482 -29.09 4.28 -1.92
N ARG A 483 -28.87 3.20 -2.68
CA ARG A 483 -29.09 1.83 -2.20
C ARG A 483 -28.05 1.49 -1.14
N ILE A 484 -28.50 1.14 0.06
CA ILE A 484 -27.63 0.85 1.20
C ILE A 484 -27.88 -0.56 1.71
N VAL A 485 -26.82 -1.35 1.79
CA VAL A 485 -26.82 -2.64 2.47
C VAL A 485 -26.29 -2.42 3.88
N LEU A 486 -27.16 -2.51 4.87
CA LEU A 486 -26.85 -2.42 6.29
C LEU A 486 -27.00 -3.82 6.90
N VAL A 487 -25.89 -4.58 6.95
CA VAL A 487 -25.89 -6.00 7.39
C VAL A 487 -26.22 -6.12 8.86
N ARG A 488 -25.75 -5.17 9.66
CA ARG A 488 -26.03 -5.08 11.10
C ARG A 488 -26.22 -3.63 11.51
N GLU A 489 -26.98 -3.42 12.57
CA GLU A 489 -27.10 -2.10 13.19
C GLU A 489 -25.79 -1.74 13.92
N PRO A 490 -25.11 -0.65 13.54
CA PRO A 490 -23.87 -0.28 14.19
C PRO A 490 -24.09 0.42 15.52
N LYS A 491 -23.07 0.38 16.38
CA LYS A 491 -23.03 1.04 17.68
C LYS A 491 -22.19 2.31 17.60
N LEU A 492 -22.51 3.30 18.44
CA LEU A 492 -21.71 4.53 18.55
C LEU A 492 -20.41 4.25 19.34
N PRO A 493 -19.21 4.46 18.73
CA PRO A 493 -17.95 4.40 19.45
C PRO A 493 -17.68 5.70 20.22
N GLY A 494 -16.81 5.62 21.23
CA GLY A 494 -16.36 6.77 22.04
C GLY A 494 -17.19 6.95 23.31
N MET A 495 -16.72 7.90 24.13
CA MET A 495 -17.31 8.22 25.44
C MET A 495 -18.48 9.20 25.32
N ARG A 496 -18.51 10.00 24.25
CA ARG A 496 -19.56 11.00 24.03
C ARG A 496 -20.81 10.36 23.45
N ARG A 497 -21.95 10.69 24.05
CA ARG A 497 -23.27 10.37 23.48
C ARG A 497 -23.61 11.39 22.39
N ASN A 498 -24.24 10.93 21.32
CA ASN A 498 -24.86 11.79 20.32
C ASN A 498 -26.37 11.52 20.32
N ALA A 499 -27.16 12.53 20.69
CA ALA A 499 -28.61 12.41 20.79
C ALA A 499 -29.31 12.12 19.43
N GLN A 500 -28.67 12.48 18.31
CA GLN A 500 -29.19 12.27 16.95
C GLN A 500 -28.91 10.86 16.43
N TYR A 501 -27.95 10.13 17.03
CA TYR A 501 -27.52 8.81 16.52
C TYR A 501 -28.66 7.82 16.39
N ALA A 502 -29.49 7.71 17.44
CA ALA A 502 -30.68 6.83 17.40
C ALA A 502 -31.71 7.28 16.35
N GLY A 503 -31.82 8.59 16.11
CA GLY A 503 -32.71 9.15 15.08
C GLY A 503 -32.25 8.76 13.67
N TRP A 504 -30.95 8.80 13.38
CA TRP A 504 -30.40 8.37 12.09
C TRP A 504 -30.58 6.85 11.88
N LEU A 505 -30.38 6.03 12.92
CA LEU A 505 -30.65 4.59 12.82
C LEU A 505 -32.12 4.30 12.53
N ALA A 506 -33.04 5.00 13.22
CA ALA A 506 -34.47 4.87 12.97
C ALA A 506 -34.85 5.30 11.53
N ALA A 507 -34.23 6.38 11.03
CA ALA A 507 -34.44 6.83 9.65
C ALA A 507 -33.95 5.78 8.64
N LEU A 508 -32.79 5.18 8.86
CA LEU A 508 -32.26 4.11 8.01
C LEU A 508 -33.16 2.87 8.04
N ALA A 509 -33.64 2.47 9.22
CA ALA A 509 -34.54 1.32 9.35
C ALA A 509 -35.89 1.53 8.62
N ALA A 510 -36.36 2.76 8.51
CA ALA A 510 -37.60 3.12 7.82
C ALA A 510 -37.42 3.33 6.30
N ALA A 511 -36.17 3.52 5.82
CA ALA A 511 -35.89 3.88 4.43
C ALA A 511 -36.11 2.69 3.48
N PRO A 512 -36.88 2.86 2.37
CA PRO A 512 -37.17 1.76 1.45
C PRO A 512 -35.95 1.29 0.63
N ASN A 513 -34.93 2.08 0.53
CA ASN A 513 -33.66 1.82 -0.15
C ASN A 513 -32.54 1.34 0.80
N VAL A 514 -32.87 0.95 2.03
CA VAL A 514 -31.97 0.28 2.96
C VAL A 514 -32.40 -1.16 3.16
N ARG A 515 -31.49 -2.11 3.00
CA ARG A 515 -31.72 -3.56 3.11
C ARG A 515 -30.61 -4.24 3.87
N ALA A 516 -30.86 -5.45 4.37
CA ALA A 516 -29.87 -6.23 5.12
C ALA A 516 -28.91 -7.05 4.22
N SER A 517 -29.18 -7.18 2.93
CA SER A 517 -28.33 -7.97 2.02
C SER A 517 -28.36 -7.42 0.59
N LEU A 518 -27.30 -7.69 -0.17
CA LEU A 518 -27.21 -7.37 -1.62
C LEU A 518 -28.31 -8.06 -2.43
N ALA A 519 -28.65 -9.29 -2.09
CA ALA A 519 -29.68 -10.08 -2.79
C ALA A 519 -31.09 -9.45 -2.71
N ALA A 520 -31.31 -8.51 -1.81
CA ALA A 520 -32.57 -7.77 -1.69
C ALA A 520 -32.68 -6.58 -2.66
N PHE A 521 -31.63 -6.30 -3.43
CA PHE A 521 -31.58 -5.29 -4.48
C PHE A 521 -31.40 -5.94 -5.86
N ASP A 522 -31.91 -5.30 -6.90
CA ASP A 522 -31.60 -5.67 -8.30
C ASP A 522 -30.26 -5.03 -8.72
N VAL A 523 -29.19 -5.35 -7.97
CA VAL A 523 -27.82 -4.94 -8.29
C VAL A 523 -27.08 -6.17 -8.79
N GLN A 524 -26.73 -6.15 -10.07
CA GLN A 524 -26.03 -7.27 -10.67
C GLN A 524 -24.53 -7.20 -10.38
N PRO A 525 -23.88 -8.29 -9.93
CA PRO A 525 -22.44 -8.35 -9.85
C PRO A 525 -21.81 -8.26 -11.25
N LEU A 526 -20.60 -7.70 -11.31
CA LEU A 526 -19.81 -7.66 -12.53
C LEU A 526 -19.47 -9.08 -13.02
N MET A 527 -19.16 -9.97 -12.09
CA MET A 527 -18.75 -11.35 -12.38
C MET A 527 -19.46 -12.34 -11.45
N GLN A 528 -20.01 -13.40 -12.03
CA GLN A 528 -20.65 -14.51 -11.32
C GLN A 528 -20.07 -15.85 -11.77
N GLY A 529 -19.93 -16.79 -10.86
CA GLY A 529 -19.45 -18.13 -11.13
C GLY A 529 -19.37 -18.96 -9.85
N ALA A 530 -19.15 -20.25 -10.00
CA ALA A 530 -18.92 -21.15 -8.86
C ALA A 530 -17.65 -20.76 -8.09
N SER A 531 -16.66 -20.20 -8.81
CA SER A 531 -15.43 -19.62 -8.26
C SER A 531 -15.12 -18.35 -9.06
N VAL A 532 -15.05 -17.20 -8.41
CA VAL A 532 -14.64 -15.94 -9.04
C VAL A 532 -13.13 -15.77 -8.78
N PRO A 533 -12.28 -15.74 -9.82
CA PRO A 533 -10.85 -15.54 -9.64
C PRO A 533 -10.57 -14.13 -9.09
N PRO A 534 -9.45 -13.89 -8.40
CA PRO A 534 -9.03 -12.52 -8.07
C PRO A 534 -8.90 -11.69 -9.35
N TYR A 535 -9.46 -10.47 -9.35
CA TYR A 535 -9.42 -9.63 -10.54
C TYR A 535 -9.46 -8.13 -10.23
N TRP A 536 -8.98 -7.35 -11.19
CA TRP A 536 -9.12 -5.90 -11.24
C TRP A 536 -9.75 -5.47 -12.56
N ALA A 537 -10.64 -4.47 -12.52
CA ALA A 537 -11.40 -4.01 -13.66
C ALA A 537 -11.16 -2.51 -13.92
N ARG A 538 -10.98 -2.15 -15.20
CA ARG A 538 -10.89 -0.77 -15.69
C ARG A 538 -11.91 -0.55 -16.79
N GLU A 539 -12.51 0.64 -16.84
CA GLU A 539 -13.49 1.03 -17.86
C GLU A 539 -12.97 2.22 -18.68
N GLY A 540 -13.09 2.16 -19.99
CA GLY A 540 -12.77 3.27 -20.87
C GLY A 540 -13.27 3.04 -22.29
N GLN A 541 -13.67 4.10 -22.99
CA GLN A 541 -14.11 4.08 -24.40
C GLN A 541 -15.22 3.05 -24.71
N GLY A 542 -16.08 2.74 -23.70
CA GLY A 542 -17.17 1.77 -23.86
C GLY A 542 -16.75 0.32 -23.72
N GLU A 543 -15.54 0.06 -23.28
CA GLU A 543 -14.97 -1.26 -23.04
C GLU A 543 -14.59 -1.42 -21.57
N LEU A 544 -14.63 -2.67 -21.10
CA LEU A 544 -14.13 -3.09 -19.81
C LEU A 544 -12.86 -3.91 -20.04
N LEU A 545 -11.82 -3.57 -19.33
CA LEU A 545 -10.56 -4.30 -19.32
C LEU A 545 -10.38 -4.97 -17.95
N LEU A 546 -10.23 -6.30 -17.94
CA LEU A 546 -10.12 -7.10 -16.73
C LEU A 546 -8.78 -7.83 -16.71
N PHE A 547 -8.01 -7.62 -15.66
CA PHE A 547 -6.92 -8.54 -15.31
C PHE A 547 -7.47 -9.58 -14.33
N LEU A 548 -7.37 -10.85 -14.69
CA LEU A 548 -7.81 -11.99 -13.89
C LEU A 548 -6.57 -12.81 -13.52
N ALA A 549 -6.23 -12.80 -12.24
CA ALA A 549 -5.12 -13.61 -11.76
C ALA A 549 -5.48 -15.11 -11.75
N ASN A 550 -4.47 -15.95 -11.94
CA ASN A 550 -4.66 -17.38 -11.71
C ASN A 550 -5.33 -17.63 -10.35
N PRO A 551 -6.34 -18.50 -10.24
CA PRO A 551 -7.07 -18.74 -8.98
C PRO A 551 -6.17 -19.07 -7.78
N LEU A 552 -4.97 -19.61 -7.99
CA LEU A 552 -3.97 -19.83 -6.93
C LEU A 552 -3.55 -18.52 -6.24
N ALA A 553 -3.66 -17.39 -6.91
CA ALA A 553 -3.36 -16.08 -6.33
C ALA A 553 -4.25 -15.71 -5.13
N ALA A 554 -5.45 -16.26 -5.03
CA ALA A 554 -6.33 -16.11 -3.87
C ALA A 554 -5.77 -16.72 -2.57
N GLN A 555 -4.81 -17.63 -2.70
CA GLN A 555 -4.21 -18.35 -1.57
C GLN A 555 -2.88 -17.75 -1.11
N VAL A 556 -2.38 -16.72 -1.80
CA VAL A 556 -1.13 -16.05 -1.44
C VAL A 556 -1.25 -15.41 -0.07
N ARG A 557 -0.33 -15.77 0.82
CA ARG A 557 -0.22 -15.25 2.18
C ARG A 557 1.25 -14.98 2.49
N TYR A 558 1.50 -14.05 3.37
CA TYR A 558 2.85 -13.81 3.86
C TYR A 558 3.11 -14.62 5.15
N PRO A 559 4.28 -15.25 5.32
CA PRO A 559 5.25 -15.57 4.26
C PRO A 559 4.72 -16.66 3.31
N MET A 560 5.13 -16.58 2.05
CA MET A 560 4.79 -17.60 1.06
C MET A 560 5.49 -18.94 1.37
N LEU A 561 4.87 -20.03 0.94
CA LEU A 561 5.57 -21.31 0.91
C LEU A 561 6.50 -21.36 -0.31
N TYR A 562 7.69 -21.91 -0.15
CA TYR A 562 8.63 -22.11 -1.25
C TYR A 562 8.02 -23.07 -2.29
N GLY A 563 7.93 -22.62 -3.54
CA GLY A 563 7.26 -23.37 -4.60
C GLY A 563 5.72 -23.35 -4.51
N GLN A 564 5.12 -22.39 -3.80
CA GLN A 564 3.66 -22.27 -3.65
C GLN A 564 2.93 -22.14 -5.00
N SER A 565 3.60 -21.60 -6.01
CA SER A 565 3.06 -21.45 -7.36
C SER A 565 2.95 -22.74 -8.16
N LEU A 566 3.44 -23.88 -7.63
CA LEU A 566 3.42 -25.15 -8.35
C LEU A 566 2.01 -25.50 -8.82
N SER A 567 1.86 -25.65 -10.15
CA SER A 567 0.60 -25.98 -10.82
C SER A 567 0.90 -26.93 -11.96
N GLU A 568 0.32 -28.14 -11.92
CA GLU A 568 0.54 -29.18 -12.94
C GLU A 568 -0.61 -29.25 -13.97
N SER A 569 -1.73 -28.65 -13.68
CA SER A 569 -2.94 -28.72 -14.51
C SER A 569 -3.62 -27.36 -14.66
N ALA A 570 -4.33 -27.20 -15.77
CA ALA A 570 -5.16 -26.04 -16.00
C ALA A 570 -6.37 -26.02 -15.06
N ILE A 571 -6.83 -24.83 -14.73
CA ILE A 571 -8.01 -24.59 -13.89
C ILE A 571 -9.13 -23.99 -14.77
N ASP A 572 -10.22 -24.73 -14.92
CA ASP A 572 -11.41 -24.23 -15.61
C ASP A 572 -12.27 -23.40 -14.63
N CYS A 573 -12.61 -22.18 -15.04
CA CYS A 573 -13.32 -21.21 -14.21
C CYS A 573 -14.38 -20.50 -15.06
N PRO A 574 -15.51 -21.18 -15.41
CA PRO A 574 -16.56 -20.54 -16.19
C PRO A 574 -17.25 -19.46 -15.35
N VAL A 575 -17.42 -18.27 -15.96
CA VAL A 575 -18.04 -17.11 -15.32
C VAL A 575 -19.04 -16.44 -16.26
N THR A 576 -20.01 -15.75 -15.66
CA THR A 576 -20.87 -14.81 -16.36
C THR A 576 -20.39 -13.40 -16.03
N ILE A 577 -20.08 -12.58 -17.02
CA ILE A 577 -19.71 -11.17 -16.87
C ILE A 577 -20.88 -10.30 -17.31
N THR A 578 -21.33 -9.39 -16.44
CA THR A 578 -22.42 -8.44 -16.73
C THR A 578 -21.86 -7.04 -16.86
N TYR A 579 -21.89 -6.49 -18.09
CA TYR A 579 -21.41 -5.15 -18.38
C TYR A 579 -22.38 -4.40 -19.30
N GLY A 580 -22.70 -3.14 -18.98
CA GLY A 580 -23.65 -2.33 -19.75
C GLY A 580 -25.08 -2.91 -19.82
N GLY A 581 -25.48 -3.73 -18.86
CA GLY A 581 -26.78 -4.41 -18.82
C GLY A 581 -26.86 -5.71 -19.65
N VAL A 582 -25.75 -6.14 -20.24
CA VAL A 582 -25.66 -7.39 -21.02
C VAL A 582 -24.78 -8.39 -20.28
N SER A 583 -25.28 -9.63 -20.17
CA SER A 583 -24.58 -10.74 -19.51
C SER A 583 -23.99 -11.70 -20.54
N HIS A 584 -22.73 -12.10 -20.31
CA HIS A 584 -21.96 -12.96 -21.19
C HIS A 584 -21.37 -14.12 -20.42
N GLU A 585 -21.56 -15.33 -20.91
CA GLU A 585 -20.85 -16.51 -20.42
C GLU A 585 -19.47 -16.57 -21.05
N VAL A 586 -18.44 -16.68 -20.21
CA VAL A 586 -17.05 -16.77 -20.61
C VAL A 586 -16.44 -18.02 -19.98
N ALA A 587 -16.01 -18.94 -20.81
CA ALA A 587 -15.30 -20.14 -20.37
C ALA A 587 -13.82 -19.78 -20.13
N LEU A 588 -13.50 -19.30 -18.92
CA LEU A 588 -12.12 -19.04 -18.53
C LEU A 588 -11.41 -20.36 -18.25
N ARG A 589 -10.19 -20.48 -18.81
CA ARG A 589 -9.29 -21.59 -18.56
C ARG A 589 -7.90 -21.03 -18.27
N PHE A 590 -7.44 -21.22 -17.04
CA PHE A 590 -6.11 -20.80 -16.60
C PHE A 590 -5.13 -21.94 -16.78
N GLU A 591 -4.26 -21.82 -17.78
CA GLU A 591 -3.12 -22.72 -17.92
C GLU A 591 -2.14 -22.54 -16.75
N PRO A 592 -1.31 -23.54 -16.42
CA PRO A 592 -0.31 -23.41 -15.36
C PRO A 592 0.51 -22.12 -15.49
N TYR A 593 0.66 -21.40 -14.39
CA TYR A 593 1.41 -20.13 -14.26
C TYR A 593 0.86 -18.94 -15.08
N ARG A 594 -0.28 -19.08 -15.77
CA ARG A 594 -0.86 -18.02 -16.58
C ARG A 594 -2.00 -17.30 -15.85
N SER A 595 -2.03 -16.00 -15.99
CA SER A 595 -3.17 -15.11 -15.71
C SER A 595 -3.77 -14.63 -17.02
N ILE A 596 -4.97 -14.06 -17.00
CA ILE A 596 -5.73 -13.71 -18.20
C ILE A 596 -5.98 -12.20 -18.21
N MET A 597 -5.73 -11.56 -19.36
CA MET A 597 -6.23 -10.23 -19.66
C MET A 597 -7.45 -10.37 -20.57
N LEU A 598 -8.60 -9.82 -20.16
CA LEU A 598 -9.84 -9.91 -20.88
C LEU A 598 -10.38 -8.52 -21.22
N ARG A 599 -10.76 -8.31 -22.47
CA ARG A 599 -11.49 -7.13 -22.92
C ARG A 599 -12.94 -7.52 -23.17
N VAL A 600 -13.89 -6.76 -22.59
CA VAL A 600 -15.32 -6.97 -22.76
C VAL A 600 -15.96 -5.67 -23.26
N THR A 601 -16.66 -5.74 -24.38
CA THR A 601 -17.39 -4.61 -24.97
C THR A 601 -18.84 -4.58 -24.50
N ARG A 602 -19.52 -3.45 -24.63
CA ARG A 602 -20.94 -3.31 -24.20
C ARG A 602 -21.91 -4.16 -25.02
N ASP A 603 -21.57 -4.51 -26.26
CA ASP A 603 -22.34 -5.42 -27.11
C ASP A 603 -22.02 -6.90 -26.85
N GLY A 604 -21.11 -7.16 -25.92
CA GLY A 604 -20.89 -8.49 -25.39
C GLY A 604 -19.78 -9.30 -25.96
N GLN A 605 -18.94 -8.71 -26.76
CA GLN A 605 -17.76 -9.44 -27.20
C GLN A 605 -16.74 -9.51 -26.09
N ALA A 606 -16.35 -10.72 -25.71
CA ALA A 606 -15.25 -11.00 -24.79
C ALA A 606 -14.04 -11.49 -25.60
N THR A 607 -12.91 -10.81 -25.46
CA THR A 607 -11.66 -11.14 -26.17
C THR A 607 -10.54 -11.31 -25.16
N VAL A 608 -9.89 -12.47 -25.16
CA VAL A 608 -8.67 -12.71 -24.41
C VAL A 608 -7.52 -12.00 -25.11
N LEU A 609 -6.74 -11.23 -24.35
CA LEU A 609 -5.52 -10.60 -24.80
C LEU A 609 -4.34 -11.44 -24.28
N ASP A 610 -3.43 -11.82 -25.17
CA ASP A 610 -2.31 -12.67 -24.80
C ASP A 610 -1.35 -11.95 -23.85
N LEU A 611 -0.87 -12.71 -22.86
CA LEU A 611 0.20 -12.35 -21.94
C LEU A 611 1.31 -13.39 -22.10
N ASP A 612 2.41 -12.99 -22.73
CA ASP A 612 3.38 -13.94 -23.28
C ASP A 612 4.32 -14.58 -22.24
N TYR A 613 4.43 -14.01 -21.02
CA TYR A 613 5.37 -14.53 -20.03
C TYR A 613 4.81 -15.74 -19.26
N VAL A 614 5.56 -16.82 -19.31
CA VAL A 614 5.36 -18.02 -18.48
C VAL A 614 6.68 -18.33 -17.78
N PRO A 615 6.75 -18.23 -16.45
CA PRO A 615 7.98 -18.54 -15.72
C PRO A 615 8.33 -20.02 -15.79
N PRO A 616 9.60 -20.38 -15.58
CA PRO A 616 9.97 -21.78 -15.39
C PRO A 616 9.22 -22.37 -14.18
N PRO A 617 8.80 -23.65 -14.23
CA PRO A 617 8.15 -24.32 -13.12
C PRO A 617 8.99 -24.24 -11.84
N PRO A 618 8.37 -23.99 -10.67
CA PRO A 618 9.10 -23.90 -9.42
C PRO A 618 9.60 -25.29 -8.98
N VAL A 619 10.71 -25.31 -8.27
CA VAL A 619 11.21 -26.51 -7.60
C VAL A 619 10.44 -26.68 -6.29
N PRO A 620 9.70 -27.77 -6.08
CA PRO A 620 8.99 -28.01 -4.82
C PRO A 620 9.96 -28.23 -3.66
N ASP A 621 9.56 -27.82 -2.45
CA ASP A 621 10.31 -28.19 -1.26
C ASP A 621 10.16 -29.68 -0.96
N GLU A 622 11.28 -30.39 -0.79
CA GLU A 622 11.29 -31.81 -0.47
C GLU A 622 10.51 -32.17 0.82
N GLN A 623 10.36 -31.21 1.75
CA GLN A 623 9.59 -31.40 2.99
C GLN A 623 8.08 -31.18 2.81
N THR A 624 7.66 -30.26 1.96
CA THR A 624 6.22 -30.02 1.68
C THR A 624 5.59 -31.18 0.91
N SER A 625 6.36 -31.85 0.07
CA SER A 625 5.90 -33.06 -0.66
C SER A 625 5.58 -34.26 0.27
N SER A 626 6.11 -34.26 1.49
CA SER A 626 5.84 -35.31 2.49
C SER A 626 4.61 -35.00 3.37
N GLU A 627 4.27 -33.74 3.55
CA GLU A 627 3.09 -33.32 4.34
C GLU A 627 1.80 -33.33 3.50
N GLN A 628 1.86 -32.95 2.24
CA GLN A 628 0.71 -33.05 1.31
C GLN A 628 0.32 -34.52 0.99
N LYS A 629 1.22 -35.47 1.18
CA LYS A 629 0.90 -36.90 1.06
C LYS A 629 0.33 -37.53 2.34
N ARG A 630 0.24 -36.79 3.44
CA ARG A 630 -0.26 -37.24 4.74
C ARG A 630 -1.60 -36.59 5.19
N GLY A 631 -2.15 -35.64 4.43
CA GLY A 631 -3.47 -35.04 4.60
C GLY A 631 -4.43 -35.46 3.47
#